data_662bf625d3540f519c64f74dbd1e0403
#
_entry.id   662bf625d3540f519c64f74dbd1e0403
#
_cell.length_a   1.000
_cell.length_b   1.000
_cell.length_c   1.000
_cell.angle_alpha   90.00
_cell.angle_beta   90.00
_cell.angle_gamma   90.00
#
_symmetry.space_group_name_H-M   'P 1'
#
loop_
_entity.id
_entity.type
_entity.pdbx_description
1 polymer ?
#
loop_
_entity_poly.entity_id
_entity_poly.type
_entity_poly.pdbx_seq_one_letter_code
_entity_poly.pdbx_strand_id
1 'polypeptide(L)'
;LFILSAMAQASEAVSPKIGLVLGGGGARGAAHIGVLEVLEKLRVPVDCVSGTSMGALVAGAYAAGLSPAEMRTELAKADWNDMFLDNPLYSEINYRNKVISTRFMPGSESGVGKNGVTYQGGVVSGQKIKLFFNRLVHSDRGERNIESLPLPLSIIATDIGNGDKIVFRDGSLTKAMRASMSVPGLLAPIDHMGHKLVDGGLVDNVPIDEARGRCKADMVIAVNVGSPLLKGEDVGSLLTVAVQMVNILTEQNVTRSLATLKPTDVYIKPDLEGITASDFHKSSETADRGKVAAEALAERLKAFSVDEKTYAAWRGKIAYDPAKHPSPSIDEIQIAEMEVANPAAVERHLRVKPGDTLNDGKIDQDLLQAYGDGWYESVDYSLLRERDRNILHVSPIEKRWGPDYLRFGVNLETNFQQDSSYAIRAAY
;
A
#
# COMPACT_ATOMS: atom_id res chain seq x y z
N LEU A 1 -12.49 51.14 50.03
CA LEU A 1 -13.20 50.55 48.86
C LEU A 1 -12.17 49.79 48.04
N PHE A 2 -12.00 48.50 48.26
CA PHE A 2 -11.13 47.64 47.42
C PHE A 2 -12.02 47.11 46.29
N ILE A 3 -11.73 47.51 45.05
CA ILE A 3 -12.31 46.92 43.86
C ILE A 3 -11.47 45.66 43.51
N LEU A 4 -12.00 44.47 43.77
CA LEU A 4 -11.44 43.23 43.25
C LEU A 4 -11.78 43.17 41.75
N SER A 5 -10.80 43.39 40.90
CA SER A 5 -10.87 43.03 39.47
C SER A 5 -10.74 41.50 39.36
N ALA A 6 -11.84 40.82 39.15
CA ALA A 6 -11.86 39.43 38.73
C ALA A 6 -11.37 39.39 37.26
N MET A 7 -10.09 39.05 37.07
CA MET A 7 -9.61 38.61 35.76
C MET A 7 -10.28 37.26 35.43
N ALA A 8 -11.26 37.26 34.58
CA ALA A 8 -11.75 36.05 33.92
C ALA A 8 -10.61 35.53 33.06
N GLN A 9 -9.90 34.50 33.53
CA GLN A 9 -9.08 33.68 32.65
C GLN A 9 -10.03 33.00 31.66
N ALA A 10 -10.04 33.46 30.42
CA ALA A 10 -10.64 32.72 29.34
C ALA A 10 -9.83 31.40 29.26
N SER A 11 -10.44 30.31 29.68
CA SER A 11 -9.95 28.98 29.42
C SER A 11 -9.81 28.88 27.89
N GLU A 12 -8.59 28.77 27.37
CA GLU A 12 -8.38 28.40 25.98
C GLU A 12 -9.15 27.09 25.79
N ALA A 13 -10.25 27.18 25.04
CA ALA A 13 -11.02 26.00 24.67
C ALA A 13 -10.08 25.11 23.85
N VAL A 14 -9.60 24.02 24.45
CA VAL A 14 -8.79 23.02 23.76
C VAL A 14 -9.61 22.51 22.57
N SER A 15 -9.12 22.77 21.36
CA SER A 15 -9.78 22.28 20.15
C SER A 15 -9.89 20.75 20.22
N PRO A 16 -11.05 20.17 19.85
CA PRO A 16 -11.24 18.73 19.89
C PRO A 16 -10.22 18.05 18.97
N LYS A 17 -9.65 16.93 19.45
CA LYS A 17 -8.76 16.10 18.65
C LYS A 17 -9.53 15.30 17.62
N ILE A 18 -9.09 15.33 16.37
CA ILE A 18 -9.76 14.74 15.22
C ILE A 18 -8.94 13.55 14.74
N GLY A 19 -9.54 12.36 14.76
CA GLY A 19 -9.01 11.16 14.14
C GLY A 19 -9.63 10.95 12.76
N LEU A 20 -8.79 10.76 11.74
CA LEU A 20 -9.24 10.40 10.40
C LEU A 20 -9.11 8.90 10.18
N VAL A 21 -10.16 8.28 9.64
CA VAL A 21 -10.20 6.83 9.36
C VAL A 21 -10.50 6.60 7.89
N LEU A 22 -9.59 5.92 7.20
CA LEU A 22 -9.69 5.63 5.78
C LEU A 22 -9.83 4.12 5.55
N GLY A 23 -11.00 3.67 5.14
CA GLY A 23 -11.30 2.26 4.92
C GLY A 23 -10.69 1.68 3.66
N GLY A 24 -10.57 0.35 3.60
CA GLY A 24 -10.14 -0.37 2.41
C GLY A 24 -11.24 -0.50 1.37
N GLY A 25 -10.86 -0.72 0.11
CA GLY A 25 -11.81 -0.89 -1.00
C GLY A 25 -11.17 -0.98 -2.39
N GLY A 26 -9.88 -1.31 -2.49
CA GLY A 26 -9.16 -1.36 -3.77
C GLY A 26 -9.22 -0.02 -4.52
N ALA A 27 -9.48 -0.03 -5.82
CA ALA A 27 -9.56 1.18 -6.64
C ALA A 27 -10.56 2.24 -6.11
N ARG A 28 -11.60 1.81 -5.40
CA ARG A 28 -12.59 2.70 -4.75
C ARG A 28 -11.95 3.62 -3.70
N GLY A 29 -10.78 3.24 -3.16
CA GLY A 29 -10.02 4.04 -2.20
C GLY A 29 -9.50 5.37 -2.74
N ALA A 30 -9.46 5.58 -4.06
CA ALA A 30 -9.17 6.89 -4.63
C ALA A 30 -10.17 7.98 -4.17
N ALA A 31 -11.38 7.60 -3.73
CA ALA A 31 -12.36 8.52 -3.16
C ALA A 31 -11.84 9.24 -1.89
N HIS A 32 -10.93 8.62 -1.14
CA HIS A 32 -10.30 9.26 0.02
C HIS A 32 -9.59 10.56 -0.35
N ILE A 33 -8.99 10.63 -1.54
CA ILE A 33 -8.29 11.84 -2.01
C ILE A 33 -9.29 13.00 -2.14
N GLY A 34 -10.46 12.75 -2.74
CA GLY A 34 -11.49 13.77 -2.85
C GLY A 34 -12.03 14.24 -1.50
N VAL A 35 -12.12 13.32 -0.52
CA VAL A 35 -12.47 13.70 0.87
C VAL A 35 -11.39 14.59 1.46
N LEU A 36 -10.11 14.23 1.31
CA LEU A 36 -8.99 15.04 1.81
C LEU A 36 -8.93 16.42 1.15
N GLU A 37 -9.25 16.57 -0.15
CA GLU A 37 -9.38 17.86 -0.83
C GLU A 37 -10.41 18.78 -0.16
N VAL A 38 -11.54 18.19 0.29
CA VAL A 38 -12.58 18.95 0.99
C VAL A 38 -12.15 19.34 2.39
N LEU A 39 -11.50 18.43 3.13
CA LEU A 39 -10.94 18.73 4.46
C LEU A 39 -9.91 19.88 4.37
N GLU A 40 -9.03 19.84 3.36
CA GLU A 40 -8.05 20.91 3.09
C GLU A 40 -8.76 22.24 2.77
N LYS A 41 -9.73 22.23 1.84
CA LYS A 41 -10.54 23.41 1.47
C LYS A 41 -11.26 24.02 2.67
N LEU A 42 -11.77 23.17 3.57
CA LEU A 42 -12.47 23.60 4.78
C LEU A 42 -11.52 23.90 5.94
N ARG A 43 -10.21 23.70 5.78
CA ARG A 43 -9.22 23.91 6.83
C ARG A 43 -9.48 23.09 8.09
N VAL A 44 -9.79 21.81 7.89
CA VAL A 44 -9.98 20.84 8.97
C VAL A 44 -8.65 20.12 9.23
N PRO A 45 -7.92 20.43 10.31
CA PRO A 45 -6.73 19.70 10.69
C PRO A 45 -7.11 18.35 11.29
N VAL A 46 -6.24 17.36 11.14
CA VAL A 46 -6.40 16.05 11.80
C VAL A 46 -5.20 15.76 12.71
N ASP A 47 -5.46 15.10 13.84
CA ASP A 47 -4.43 14.82 14.85
C ASP A 47 -3.79 13.45 14.67
N CYS A 48 -4.48 12.52 14.02
CA CYS A 48 -3.96 11.23 13.60
C CYS A 48 -4.77 10.65 12.45
N VAL A 49 -4.20 9.68 11.77
CA VAL A 49 -4.88 8.94 10.71
C VAL A 49 -4.70 7.44 10.91
N SER A 50 -5.73 6.67 10.64
CA SER A 50 -5.67 5.21 10.57
C SER A 50 -6.24 4.73 9.24
N GLY A 51 -5.66 3.66 8.71
CA GLY A 51 -6.07 3.17 7.39
C GLY A 51 -5.88 1.68 7.20
N THR A 52 -6.69 1.13 6.30
CA THR A 52 -6.66 -0.27 5.90
C THR A 52 -6.61 -0.38 4.38
N SER A 53 -5.78 -1.30 3.83
CA SER A 53 -5.70 -1.58 2.40
C SER A 53 -5.40 -0.30 1.57
N MET A 54 -6.19 0.03 0.57
CA MET A 54 -6.03 1.29 -0.16
C MET A 54 -6.17 2.53 0.74
N GLY A 55 -6.96 2.44 1.81
CA GLY A 55 -7.01 3.48 2.84
C GLY A 55 -5.68 3.64 3.57
N ALA A 56 -4.92 2.56 3.77
CA ALA A 56 -3.57 2.62 4.34
C ALA A 56 -2.57 3.28 3.39
N LEU A 57 -2.71 3.07 2.07
CA LEU A 57 -1.91 3.76 1.06
C LEU A 57 -2.12 5.28 1.12
N VAL A 58 -3.39 5.71 1.09
CA VAL A 58 -3.73 7.15 1.14
C VAL A 58 -3.36 7.75 2.49
N ALA A 59 -3.63 7.05 3.61
CA ALA A 59 -3.26 7.48 4.95
C ALA A 59 -1.74 7.62 5.11
N GLY A 60 -0.98 6.64 4.60
CA GLY A 60 0.48 6.63 4.63
C GLY A 60 1.09 7.78 3.81
N ALA A 61 0.62 7.99 2.59
CA ALA A 61 1.05 9.10 1.74
C ALA A 61 0.73 10.47 2.39
N TYR A 62 -0.48 10.61 2.97
CA TYR A 62 -0.88 11.82 3.67
C TYR A 62 -0.05 12.09 4.92
N ALA A 63 0.19 11.06 5.73
CA ALA A 63 1.03 11.16 6.92
C ALA A 63 2.51 11.41 6.59
N ALA A 64 2.99 10.92 5.44
CA ALA A 64 4.32 11.21 4.91
C ALA A 64 4.44 12.64 4.35
N GLY A 65 3.33 13.39 4.27
CA GLY A 65 3.31 14.81 3.95
C GLY A 65 2.81 15.17 2.55
N LEU A 66 2.39 14.21 1.74
CA LEU A 66 1.83 14.49 0.42
C LEU A 66 0.52 15.27 0.54
N SER A 67 0.32 16.21 -0.36
CA SER A 67 -0.98 16.89 -0.51
C SER A 67 -1.97 15.99 -1.29
N PRO A 68 -3.29 16.22 -1.12
CA PRO A 68 -4.28 15.53 -1.93
C PRO A 68 -4.07 15.72 -3.44
N ALA A 69 -3.60 16.88 -3.87
CA ALA A 69 -3.32 17.17 -5.28
C ALA A 69 -2.13 16.35 -5.82
N GLU A 70 -1.05 16.21 -5.03
CA GLU A 70 0.08 15.35 -5.37
C GLU A 70 -0.35 13.88 -5.45
N MET A 71 -1.10 13.40 -4.45
CA MET A 71 -1.64 12.03 -4.45
C MET A 71 -2.52 11.75 -5.67
N ARG A 72 -3.42 12.68 -6.02
CA ARG A 72 -4.26 12.57 -7.23
C ARG A 72 -3.39 12.42 -8.48
N THR A 73 -2.34 13.22 -8.59
CA THR A 73 -1.42 13.21 -9.71
C THR A 73 -0.66 11.89 -9.81
N GLU A 74 -0.11 11.41 -8.70
CA GLU A 74 0.68 10.16 -8.66
C GLU A 74 -0.19 8.92 -8.90
N LEU A 75 -1.40 8.86 -8.33
CA LEU A 75 -2.31 7.73 -8.58
C LEU A 75 -2.84 7.71 -10.03
N ALA A 76 -3.04 8.88 -10.63
CA ALA A 76 -3.49 8.97 -12.03
C ALA A 76 -2.39 8.57 -13.04
N LYS A 77 -1.11 8.79 -12.70
CA LYS A 77 0.04 8.37 -13.53
C LYS A 77 0.38 6.89 -13.37
N ALA A 78 -0.04 6.26 -12.28
CA ALA A 78 0.32 4.89 -11.95
C ALA A 78 -0.29 3.90 -12.94
N ASP A 79 0.55 3.07 -13.54
CA ASP A 79 0.09 1.93 -14.37
C ASP A 79 -0.25 0.74 -13.46
N TRP A 80 -1.46 0.76 -12.93
CA TRP A 80 -1.94 -0.28 -12.04
C TRP A 80 -2.01 -1.66 -12.72
N ASN A 81 -2.30 -1.70 -14.01
CA ASN A 81 -2.34 -2.97 -14.74
C ASN A 81 -0.95 -3.61 -14.78
N ASP A 82 0.08 -2.83 -15.12
CA ASP A 82 1.47 -3.30 -15.13
C ASP A 82 1.93 -3.71 -13.70
N MET A 83 1.55 -2.93 -12.68
CA MET A 83 1.87 -3.26 -11.30
C MET A 83 1.20 -4.54 -10.79
N PHE A 84 -0.05 -4.84 -11.21
CA PHE A 84 -0.74 -6.07 -10.84
C PHE A 84 -0.39 -7.26 -11.74
N LEU A 85 0.14 -7.05 -12.93
CA LEU A 85 0.75 -8.11 -13.72
C LEU A 85 2.11 -8.51 -13.16
N ASP A 86 2.83 -7.54 -12.59
CA ASP A 86 4.13 -7.68 -11.90
C ASP A 86 5.21 -8.41 -12.71
N ASN A 87 5.00 -8.49 -14.03
CA ASN A 87 5.95 -9.15 -14.93
C ASN A 87 7.10 -8.19 -15.24
N PRO A 88 8.36 -8.66 -15.17
CA PRO A 88 9.48 -7.89 -15.68
C PRO A 88 9.27 -7.57 -17.17
N LEU A 89 9.70 -6.40 -17.61
CA LEU A 89 9.74 -6.07 -19.04
C LEU A 89 10.66 -7.05 -19.77
N TYR A 90 10.39 -7.30 -21.04
CA TYR A 90 11.23 -8.21 -21.84
C TYR A 90 12.70 -7.79 -21.89
N SER A 91 12.99 -6.50 -21.77
CA SER A 91 14.35 -5.96 -21.65
C SER A 91 15.03 -6.28 -20.31
N GLU A 92 14.27 -6.48 -19.25
CA GLU A 92 14.75 -6.75 -17.90
C GLU A 92 15.01 -8.24 -17.67
N ILE A 93 14.39 -9.11 -18.45
CA ILE A 93 14.54 -10.56 -18.35
C ILE A 93 15.87 -11.00 -18.97
N ASN A 94 16.62 -11.85 -18.28
CA ASN A 94 17.81 -12.47 -18.83
C ASN A 94 17.50 -13.45 -19.98
N TYR A 95 18.51 -13.81 -20.81
CA TYR A 95 18.31 -14.67 -21.97
C TYR A 95 17.67 -16.03 -21.63
N ARG A 96 18.09 -16.65 -20.55
CA ARG A 96 17.53 -17.95 -20.10
C ARG A 96 16.02 -17.82 -19.84
N ASN A 97 15.62 -16.79 -19.11
CA ASN A 97 14.22 -16.58 -18.78
C ASN A 97 13.38 -16.15 -19.99
N LYS A 98 13.98 -15.46 -20.97
CA LYS A 98 13.33 -15.22 -22.27
C LYS A 98 12.98 -16.52 -22.99
N VAL A 99 13.89 -17.48 -23.00
CA VAL A 99 13.65 -18.80 -23.59
C VAL A 99 12.60 -19.58 -22.79
N ILE A 100 12.62 -19.49 -21.46
CA ILE A 100 11.64 -20.13 -20.60
C ILE A 100 10.24 -19.57 -20.87
N SER A 101 10.09 -18.24 -20.89
CA SER A 101 8.79 -17.57 -21.08
C SER A 101 8.13 -17.85 -22.43
N THR A 102 8.92 -18.19 -23.47
CA THR A 102 8.38 -18.59 -24.78
C THR A 102 7.98 -20.04 -24.86
N ARG A 103 8.40 -20.90 -23.92
CA ARG A 103 8.19 -22.36 -23.97
C ARG A 103 7.20 -22.86 -22.93
N PHE A 104 7.03 -22.15 -21.83
CA PHE A 104 6.21 -22.56 -20.70
C PHE A 104 5.15 -21.52 -20.38
N MET A 105 4.04 -21.96 -19.83
CA MET A 105 2.94 -21.08 -19.46
C MET A 105 3.35 -20.17 -18.30
N PRO A 106 3.08 -18.86 -18.37
CA PRO A 106 3.28 -17.96 -17.26
C PRO A 106 2.54 -18.46 -16.00
N GLY A 107 3.18 -18.40 -14.83
CA GLY A 107 2.59 -18.85 -13.58
C GLY A 107 2.49 -20.38 -13.41
N SER A 108 2.97 -21.19 -14.38
CA SER A 108 2.99 -22.66 -14.27
C SER A 108 4.17 -23.21 -13.47
N GLU A 109 5.03 -22.31 -12.95
CA GLU A 109 6.20 -22.69 -12.17
C GLU A 109 5.79 -23.15 -10.78
N SER A 110 6.12 -24.39 -10.44
CA SER A 110 5.94 -24.97 -9.10
C SER A 110 7.28 -25.41 -8.56
N GLY A 111 7.50 -25.22 -7.28
CA GLY A 111 8.70 -25.72 -6.62
C GLY A 111 8.61 -27.22 -6.34
N VAL A 112 9.75 -27.89 -6.37
CA VAL A 112 9.86 -29.30 -6.01
C VAL A 112 10.90 -29.43 -4.90
N GLY A 113 10.47 -29.78 -3.71
CA GLY A 113 11.34 -29.94 -2.56
C GLY A 113 11.14 -31.29 -1.87
N LYS A 114 11.92 -31.52 -0.80
CA LYS A 114 11.83 -32.76 0.01
C LYS A 114 10.44 -33.02 0.58
N ASN A 115 9.65 -31.95 0.78
CA ASN A 115 8.30 -32.02 1.36
C ASN A 115 7.19 -32.04 0.30
N GLY A 116 7.52 -32.21 -0.99
CA GLY A 116 6.58 -32.24 -2.10
C GLY A 116 6.60 -31.00 -2.98
N VAL A 117 5.47 -30.73 -3.64
CA VAL A 117 5.30 -29.61 -4.57
C VAL A 117 4.85 -28.37 -3.78
N THR A 118 5.50 -27.25 -4.03
CA THR A 118 5.21 -25.97 -3.40
C THR A 118 4.82 -24.95 -4.48
N TYR A 119 3.96 -23.99 -4.11
CA TYR A 119 3.42 -23.00 -5.03
C TYR A 119 3.70 -21.58 -4.52
N GLN A 120 3.64 -20.62 -5.43
CA GLN A 120 3.68 -19.21 -5.08
C GLN A 120 2.51 -18.86 -4.14
N GLY A 121 2.77 -18.03 -3.13
CA GLY A 121 1.79 -17.65 -2.11
C GLY A 121 0.68 -16.69 -2.58
N GLY A 122 0.76 -16.17 -3.80
CA GLY A 122 -0.21 -15.28 -4.43
C GLY A 122 0.02 -15.26 -5.94
N VAL A 123 -0.92 -14.71 -6.71
CA VAL A 123 -0.77 -14.54 -8.16
C VAL A 123 0.35 -13.54 -8.48
N VAL A 124 0.54 -12.54 -7.61
CA VAL A 124 1.47 -11.42 -7.77
C VAL A 124 2.36 -11.31 -6.54
N SER A 125 3.67 -11.18 -6.72
CA SER A 125 4.61 -10.97 -5.62
C SER A 125 4.56 -9.52 -5.08
N GLY A 126 4.19 -8.56 -5.92
CA GLY A 126 4.03 -7.15 -5.58
C GLY A 126 5.34 -6.35 -5.65
N GLN A 127 6.30 -6.78 -6.46
CA GLN A 127 7.56 -6.10 -6.70
C GLN A 127 7.34 -4.65 -7.17
N LYS A 128 6.57 -4.46 -8.24
CA LYS A 128 6.32 -3.13 -8.81
C LYS A 128 5.49 -2.24 -7.89
N ILE A 129 4.53 -2.82 -7.17
CA ILE A 129 3.72 -2.12 -6.16
C ILE A 129 4.62 -1.57 -5.05
N LYS A 130 5.57 -2.37 -4.55
CA LYS A 130 6.48 -1.94 -3.49
C LYS A 130 7.39 -0.81 -3.95
N LEU A 131 7.94 -0.88 -5.17
CA LEU A 131 8.73 0.19 -5.74
C LEU A 131 7.91 1.48 -5.94
N PHE A 132 6.64 1.34 -6.37
CA PHE A 132 5.73 2.48 -6.42
C PHE A 132 5.53 3.12 -5.05
N PHE A 133 5.37 2.34 -3.97
CA PHE A 133 5.26 2.91 -2.61
C PHE A 133 6.54 3.63 -2.19
N ASN A 134 7.71 3.07 -2.51
CA ASN A 134 8.98 3.72 -2.22
C ASN A 134 9.06 5.11 -2.89
N ARG A 135 8.69 5.22 -4.16
CA ARG A 135 8.64 6.52 -4.88
C ARG A 135 7.61 7.46 -4.27
N LEU A 136 6.40 6.95 -3.99
CA LEU A 136 5.29 7.75 -3.47
C LEU A 136 5.64 8.47 -2.16
N VAL A 137 6.41 7.81 -1.29
CA VAL A 137 6.78 8.38 0.02
C VAL A 137 8.22 8.90 0.07
N HIS A 138 8.90 8.99 -1.07
CA HIS A 138 10.27 9.48 -1.20
C HIS A 138 11.29 8.69 -0.37
N SER A 139 11.24 7.35 -0.43
CA SER A 139 12.19 6.47 0.27
C SER A 139 13.63 6.57 -0.27
N ASP A 140 13.82 7.13 -1.47
CA ASP A 140 15.13 7.48 -2.05
C ASP A 140 15.89 8.54 -1.23
N ARG A 141 15.20 9.26 -0.35
CA ARG A 141 15.77 10.29 0.53
C ARG A 141 15.95 9.83 1.98
N GLY A 142 15.66 8.58 2.26
CA GLY A 142 15.77 7.93 3.56
C GLY A 142 14.57 7.07 3.88
N GLU A 143 14.78 6.03 4.66
CA GLU A 143 13.69 5.16 5.10
C GLU A 143 12.63 5.96 5.86
N ARG A 144 11.38 5.74 5.50
CA ARG A 144 10.24 6.41 6.14
C ARG A 144 9.64 5.47 7.19
N ASN A 145 9.98 5.73 8.45
CA ASN A 145 9.44 4.98 9.58
C ASN A 145 8.19 5.67 10.14
N ILE A 146 7.16 4.86 10.44
CA ILE A 146 5.83 5.35 10.88
C ILE A 146 5.93 6.21 12.13
N GLU A 147 6.76 5.82 13.10
CA GLU A 147 6.96 6.56 14.37
C GLU A 147 7.62 7.92 14.19
N SER A 148 8.29 8.13 13.06
CA SER A 148 8.97 9.41 12.74
C SER A 148 8.12 10.34 11.87
N LEU A 149 6.93 9.90 11.45
CA LEU A 149 6.05 10.72 10.63
C LEU A 149 5.48 11.90 11.44
N PRO A 150 5.34 13.06 10.80
CA PRO A 150 4.82 14.26 11.48
C PRO A 150 3.34 14.13 11.88
N LEU A 151 2.58 13.28 11.21
CA LEU A 151 1.20 12.94 11.54
C LEU A 151 1.16 11.49 12.07
N PRO A 152 0.70 11.26 13.32
CA PRO A 152 0.54 9.92 13.87
C PRO A 152 -0.30 9.02 12.97
N LEU A 153 0.26 7.88 12.58
CA LEU A 153 -0.35 6.92 11.66
C LEU A 153 -0.50 5.55 12.32
N SER A 154 -1.59 4.85 11.99
CA SER A 154 -1.77 3.44 12.24
C SER A 154 -2.24 2.73 10.97
N ILE A 155 -1.59 1.62 10.63
CA ILE A 155 -1.94 0.79 9.47
C ILE A 155 -2.35 -0.59 9.96
N ILE A 156 -3.47 -1.09 9.44
CA ILE A 156 -4.03 -2.38 9.83
C ILE A 156 -3.63 -3.47 8.85
N ALA A 157 -3.20 -4.61 9.39
CA ALA A 157 -3.03 -5.86 8.66
C ALA A 157 -3.67 -7.01 9.44
N THR A 158 -3.78 -8.18 8.83
CA THR A 158 -4.30 -9.41 9.42
C THR A 158 -3.22 -10.46 9.48
N ASP A 159 -2.98 -11.09 10.63
CA ASP A 159 -2.21 -12.33 10.68
C ASP A 159 -3.08 -13.47 10.18
N ILE A 160 -2.77 -14.02 9.00
CA ILE A 160 -3.56 -15.12 8.42
C ILE A 160 -3.43 -16.43 9.20
N GLY A 161 -2.41 -16.56 10.05
CA GLY A 161 -2.17 -17.77 10.85
C GLY A 161 -3.17 -17.95 11.99
N ASN A 162 -3.67 -16.85 12.56
CA ASN A 162 -4.55 -16.89 13.74
C ASN A 162 -5.76 -15.93 13.65
N GLY A 163 -5.81 -15.06 12.63
CA GLY A 163 -6.89 -14.09 12.44
C GLY A 163 -6.75 -12.83 13.30
N ASP A 164 -5.60 -12.59 13.93
CA ASP A 164 -5.40 -11.42 14.77
C ASP A 164 -5.23 -10.14 13.96
N LYS A 165 -5.73 -9.03 14.52
CA LYS A 165 -5.48 -7.69 14.03
C LYS A 165 -4.07 -7.25 14.38
N ILE A 166 -3.24 -7.01 13.38
CA ILE A 166 -1.91 -6.42 13.53
C ILE A 166 -1.98 -4.94 13.20
N VAL A 167 -1.47 -4.10 14.11
CA VAL A 167 -1.47 -2.64 13.94
C VAL A 167 -0.04 -2.15 13.86
N PHE A 168 0.34 -1.65 12.70
CA PHE A 168 1.62 -0.97 12.51
C PHE A 168 1.52 0.46 13.02
N ARG A 169 2.32 0.79 14.03
CA ARG A 169 2.50 2.14 14.60
C ARG A 169 3.95 2.60 14.54
N ASP A 170 4.83 1.72 14.12
CA ASP A 170 6.27 1.90 13.96
C ASP A 170 6.81 1.04 12.81
N GLY A 171 8.09 1.20 12.51
CA GLY A 171 8.80 0.50 11.44
C GLY A 171 8.49 1.04 10.05
N SER A 172 8.94 0.32 9.03
CA SER A 172 8.88 0.75 7.62
C SER A 172 7.45 1.02 7.15
N LEU A 173 7.18 2.26 6.75
CA LEU A 173 5.89 2.70 6.21
C LEU A 173 5.49 1.89 4.97
N THR A 174 6.40 1.73 4.03
CA THR A 174 6.11 1.06 2.76
C THR A 174 5.89 -0.44 2.94
N LYS A 175 6.55 -1.06 3.93
CA LYS A 175 6.30 -2.46 4.31
C LYS A 175 4.92 -2.62 4.94
N ALA A 176 4.53 -1.71 5.83
CA ALA A 176 3.21 -1.72 6.44
C ALA A 176 2.08 -1.51 5.42
N MET A 177 2.25 -0.55 4.50
CA MET A 177 1.33 -0.34 3.37
C MET A 177 1.19 -1.59 2.52
N ARG A 178 2.33 -2.24 2.17
CA ARG A 178 2.34 -3.47 1.36
C ARG A 178 1.65 -4.64 2.09
N ALA A 179 1.88 -4.80 3.40
CA ALA A 179 1.21 -5.83 4.20
C ALA A 179 -0.30 -5.61 4.23
N SER A 180 -0.74 -4.37 4.50
CA SER A 180 -2.16 -3.99 4.56
C SER A 180 -2.91 -4.18 3.25
N MET A 181 -2.21 -4.16 2.11
CA MET A 181 -2.78 -4.35 0.77
C MET A 181 -2.64 -5.78 0.23
N SER A 182 -2.13 -6.72 1.02
CA SER A 182 -1.94 -8.12 0.60
C SER A 182 -3.26 -8.89 0.55
N VAL A 183 -4.12 -8.55 -0.42
CA VAL A 183 -5.41 -9.22 -0.61
C VAL A 183 -5.19 -10.72 -0.89
N PRO A 184 -5.77 -11.62 -0.07
CA PRO A 184 -5.58 -13.06 -0.24
C PRO A 184 -5.95 -13.54 -1.66
N GLY A 185 -5.09 -14.37 -2.23
CA GLY A 185 -5.24 -14.90 -3.59
C GLY A 185 -4.72 -13.95 -4.69
N LEU A 186 -4.62 -12.66 -4.44
CA LEU A 186 -4.08 -11.69 -5.40
C LEU A 186 -2.60 -11.40 -5.11
N LEU A 187 -2.31 -10.82 -3.97
CA LEU A 187 -0.94 -10.44 -3.57
C LEU A 187 -0.38 -11.43 -2.55
N ALA A 188 0.90 -11.76 -2.70
CA ALA A 188 1.61 -12.61 -1.75
C ALA A 188 1.59 -12.01 -0.33
N PRO A 189 1.37 -12.83 0.71
CA PRO A 189 1.48 -12.40 2.09
C PRO A 189 2.87 -11.87 2.44
N ILE A 190 2.97 -10.99 3.42
CA ILE A 190 4.24 -10.43 3.91
C ILE A 190 4.61 -11.10 5.24
N ASP A 191 5.84 -11.62 5.31
CA ASP A 191 6.38 -12.11 6.59
C ASP A 191 6.88 -10.92 7.44
N HIS A 192 6.45 -10.89 8.71
CA HIS A 192 6.82 -9.86 9.66
C HIS A 192 6.85 -10.42 11.08
N MET A 193 8.02 -10.43 11.71
CA MET A 193 8.21 -10.88 13.11
C MET A 193 7.58 -12.26 13.42
N GLY A 194 7.68 -13.21 12.48
CA GLY A 194 7.11 -14.55 12.62
C GLY A 194 5.62 -14.67 12.27
N HIS A 195 4.96 -13.57 11.94
CA HIS A 195 3.57 -13.51 11.45
C HIS A 195 3.54 -13.48 9.92
N LYS A 196 2.51 -14.08 9.34
CA LYS A 196 2.23 -14.01 7.91
C LYS A 196 1.04 -13.08 7.68
N LEU A 197 1.33 -11.88 7.16
CA LEU A 197 0.38 -10.79 7.09
C LEU A 197 -0.31 -10.69 5.73
N VAL A 198 -1.60 -10.48 5.78
CA VAL A 198 -2.49 -10.21 4.65
C VAL A 198 -3.30 -8.94 4.89
N ASP A 199 -4.16 -8.58 3.92
CA ASP A 199 -5.00 -7.37 3.96
C ASP A 199 -5.75 -7.22 5.28
N GLY A 200 -5.67 -6.02 5.86
CA GLY A 200 -6.33 -5.70 7.13
C GLY A 200 -7.86 -5.67 7.06
N GLY A 201 -8.41 -5.57 5.86
CA GLY A 201 -9.87 -5.58 5.65
C GLY A 201 -10.58 -6.84 6.12
N LEU A 202 -9.84 -7.94 6.31
CA LEU A 202 -10.40 -9.17 6.86
C LEU A 202 -10.85 -9.04 8.33
N VAL A 203 -10.18 -8.17 9.11
CA VAL A 203 -10.42 -8.05 10.56
C VAL A 203 -10.92 -6.67 10.97
N ASP A 204 -10.44 -5.59 10.33
CA ASP A 204 -10.81 -4.22 10.65
C ASP A 204 -10.63 -3.28 9.44
N ASN A 205 -11.67 -3.19 8.63
CA ASN A 205 -11.61 -2.41 7.39
C ASN A 205 -11.78 -0.90 7.61
N VAL A 206 -12.45 -0.49 8.69
CA VAL A 206 -12.65 0.93 9.06
C VAL A 206 -12.23 1.09 10.53
N PRO A 207 -10.93 1.28 10.82
CA PRO A 207 -10.36 1.18 12.17
C PRO A 207 -10.64 2.40 13.05
N ILE A 208 -11.90 2.56 13.49
CA ILE A 208 -12.38 3.68 14.32
C ILE A 208 -11.78 3.63 15.73
N ASP A 209 -11.70 2.44 16.30
CA ASP A 209 -11.11 2.21 17.63
C ASP A 209 -9.65 2.63 17.67
N GLU A 210 -8.92 2.40 16.57
CA GLU A 210 -7.53 2.77 16.45
C GLU A 210 -7.32 4.29 16.42
N ALA A 211 -8.14 5.04 15.66
CA ALA A 211 -8.09 6.50 15.67
C ALA A 211 -8.40 7.07 17.06
N ARG A 212 -9.37 6.48 17.78
CA ARG A 212 -9.68 6.89 19.16
C ARG A 212 -8.55 6.60 20.13
N GLY A 213 -7.87 5.46 19.99
CA GLY A 213 -6.75 5.06 20.85
C GLY A 213 -5.48 5.84 20.54
N ARG A 214 -5.12 5.98 19.26
CA ARG A 214 -3.83 6.49 18.78
C ARG A 214 -3.57 7.95 19.17
N CYS A 215 -4.55 8.81 18.96
CA CYS A 215 -4.42 10.23 19.29
C CYS A 215 -5.43 10.70 20.36
N LYS A 216 -6.14 9.77 20.99
CA LYS A 216 -7.24 10.09 21.93
C LYS A 216 -8.26 11.02 21.28
N ALA A 217 -8.68 10.66 20.05
CA ALA A 217 -9.59 11.47 19.26
C ALA A 217 -10.92 11.68 20.00
N ASP A 218 -11.30 12.94 20.19
CA ASP A 218 -12.61 13.31 20.69
C ASP A 218 -13.68 13.04 19.62
N MET A 219 -13.29 13.20 18.35
CA MET A 219 -14.13 13.06 17.19
C MET A 219 -13.44 12.28 16.09
N VAL A 220 -14.22 11.54 15.32
CA VAL A 220 -13.75 10.72 14.23
C VAL A 220 -14.42 11.12 12.92
N ILE A 221 -13.61 11.28 11.87
CA ILE A 221 -14.10 11.36 10.49
C ILE A 221 -13.81 10.00 9.87
N ALA A 222 -14.83 9.18 9.66
CA ALA A 222 -14.69 7.84 9.10
C ALA A 222 -15.17 7.79 7.65
N VAL A 223 -14.29 7.36 6.74
CA VAL A 223 -14.56 7.23 5.32
C VAL A 223 -14.62 5.76 4.93
N ASN A 224 -15.78 5.29 4.49
CA ASN A 224 -16.00 3.91 4.07
C ASN A 224 -16.17 3.84 2.54
N VAL A 225 -15.26 3.15 1.89
CA VAL A 225 -15.25 2.92 0.44
C VAL A 225 -15.37 1.43 0.09
N GLY A 226 -15.73 0.60 1.07
CA GLY A 226 -15.85 -0.85 0.93
C GLY A 226 -16.77 -1.25 -0.23
N SER A 227 -16.43 -2.36 -0.90
CA SER A 227 -17.25 -2.93 -1.97
C SER A 227 -18.50 -3.57 -1.41
N PRO A 228 -19.65 -3.47 -2.09
CA PRO A 228 -20.83 -4.26 -1.75
C PRO A 228 -20.56 -5.75 -1.98
N LEU A 229 -21.38 -6.61 -1.39
CA LEU A 229 -21.36 -8.02 -1.69
C LEU A 229 -21.69 -8.27 -3.19
N LEU A 230 -21.02 -9.24 -3.78
CA LEU A 230 -21.35 -9.71 -5.12
C LEU A 230 -22.75 -10.35 -5.08
N LYS A 231 -23.48 -10.23 -6.19
CA LYS A 231 -24.72 -10.97 -6.34
C LYS A 231 -24.43 -12.45 -6.47
N GLY A 232 -25.34 -13.33 -5.99
CA GLY A 232 -25.13 -14.77 -6.03
C GLY A 232 -24.85 -15.31 -7.44
N GLU A 233 -25.44 -14.69 -8.47
CA GLU A 233 -25.22 -15.02 -9.88
C GLU A 233 -23.78 -14.72 -10.37
N ASP A 234 -23.09 -13.77 -9.73
CA ASP A 234 -21.72 -13.38 -10.07
C ASP A 234 -20.66 -14.25 -9.35
N VAL A 235 -21.08 -15.11 -8.44
CA VAL A 235 -20.19 -15.97 -7.63
C VAL A 235 -20.14 -17.36 -8.25
N GLY A 236 -19.38 -17.51 -9.33
CA GLY A 236 -19.33 -18.76 -10.12
C GLY A 236 -17.93 -19.38 -10.27
N SER A 237 -16.88 -18.77 -9.72
CA SER A 237 -15.51 -19.28 -9.82
C SER A 237 -14.81 -19.30 -8.46
N LEU A 238 -13.71 -20.05 -8.34
CA LEU A 238 -12.91 -20.08 -7.11
C LEU A 238 -12.45 -18.67 -6.71
N LEU A 239 -12.08 -17.85 -7.69
CA LEU A 239 -11.64 -16.47 -7.44
C LEU A 239 -12.81 -15.60 -6.93
N THR A 240 -13.97 -15.65 -7.57
CA THR A 240 -15.14 -14.85 -7.12
C THR A 240 -15.67 -15.33 -5.77
N VAL A 241 -15.57 -16.61 -5.45
CA VAL A 241 -15.88 -17.13 -4.09
C VAL A 241 -14.89 -16.54 -3.06
N ALA A 242 -13.59 -16.53 -3.36
CA ALA A 242 -12.60 -15.95 -2.46
C ALA A 242 -12.82 -14.45 -2.23
N VAL A 243 -13.08 -13.68 -3.30
CA VAL A 243 -13.44 -12.26 -3.21
C VAL A 243 -14.70 -12.05 -2.38
N GLN A 244 -15.73 -12.87 -2.57
CA GLN A 244 -16.96 -12.77 -1.79
C GLN A 244 -16.74 -13.08 -0.31
N MET A 245 -15.91 -14.06 0.02
CA MET A 245 -15.54 -14.33 1.42
C MET A 245 -14.86 -13.12 2.08
N VAL A 246 -13.92 -12.48 1.37
CA VAL A 246 -13.28 -11.23 1.84
C VAL A 246 -14.33 -10.14 2.05
N ASN A 247 -15.23 -9.93 1.09
CA ASN A 247 -16.29 -8.91 1.19
C ASN A 247 -17.22 -9.17 2.37
N ILE A 248 -17.61 -10.43 2.63
CA ILE A 248 -18.45 -10.81 3.76
C ILE A 248 -17.76 -10.48 5.09
N LEU A 249 -16.51 -10.88 5.27
CA LEU A 249 -15.73 -10.59 6.48
C LEU A 249 -15.55 -9.08 6.69
N THR A 250 -15.25 -8.37 5.60
CA THR A 250 -15.13 -6.91 5.60
C THR A 250 -16.42 -6.23 6.03
N GLU A 251 -17.58 -6.59 5.46
CA GLU A 251 -18.86 -5.99 5.79
C GLU A 251 -19.25 -6.25 7.26
N GLN A 252 -18.98 -7.45 7.77
CA GLN A 252 -19.25 -7.80 9.16
C GLN A 252 -18.40 -6.94 10.13
N ASN A 253 -17.13 -6.76 9.87
CA ASN A 253 -16.28 -5.95 10.74
C ASN A 253 -16.58 -4.45 10.59
N VAL A 254 -16.88 -3.97 9.38
CA VAL A 254 -17.32 -2.58 9.15
C VAL A 254 -18.60 -2.27 9.94
N THR A 255 -19.59 -3.15 9.89
CA THR A 255 -20.84 -2.98 10.66
C THR A 255 -20.56 -2.83 12.15
N ARG A 256 -19.68 -3.66 12.71
CA ARG A 256 -19.28 -3.56 14.13
C ARG A 256 -18.54 -2.27 14.42
N SER A 257 -17.62 -1.87 13.54
CA SER A 257 -16.83 -0.64 13.70
C SER A 257 -17.73 0.60 13.64
N LEU A 258 -18.64 0.69 12.66
CA LEU A 258 -19.58 1.80 12.52
C LEU A 258 -20.55 1.94 13.72
N ALA A 259 -20.90 0.83 14.39
CA ALA A 259 -21.72 0.87 15.61
C ALA A 259 -21.04 1.62 16.76
N THR A 260 -19.73 1.87 16.70
CA THR A 260 -18.97 2.63 17.71
C THR A 260 -18.96 4.14 17.46
N LEU A 261 -19.51 4.61 16.33
CA LEU A 261 -19.59 6.02 16.01
C LEU A 261 -20.50 6.76 17.00
N LYS A 262 -20.05 7.95 17.40
CA LYS A 262 -20.81 8.86 18.25
C LYS A 262 -21.60 9.86 17.38
N PRO A 263 -22.65 10.49 17.91
CA PRO A 263 -23.40 11.53 17.20
C PRO A 263 -22.55 12.70 16.71
N THR A 264 -21.42 12.94 17.39
CA THR A 264 -20.45 13.98 17.06
C THR A 264 -19.53 13.61 15.90
N ASP A 265 -19.37 12.32 15.59
CA ASP A 265 -18.51 11.84 14.51
C ASP A 265 -19.12 12.11 13.14
N VAL A 266 -18.27 12.15 12.12
CA VAL A 266 -18.69 12.31 10.74
C VAL A 266 -18.44 11.03 9.97
N TYR A 267 -19.49 10.42 9.44
CA TYR A 267 -19.41 9.26 8.57
C TYR A 267 -19.60 9.68 7.12
N ILE A 268 -18.62 9.38 6.28
CA ILE A 268 -18.61 9.68 4.85
C ILE A 268 -18.65 8.37 4.09
N LYS A 269 -19.70 8.17 3.29
CA LYS A 269 -19.86 7.02 2.39
C LYS A 269 -20.10 7.53 0.98
N PRO A 270 -19.05 7.63 0.15
CA PRO A 270 -19.19 8.04 -1.23
C PRO A 270 -20.09 7.07 -2.01
N ASP A 271 -20.91 7.62 -2.91
CA ASP A 271 -21.63 6.80 -3.88
C ASP A 271 -20.66 6.34 -4.98
N LEU A 272 -20.29 5.08 -4.91
CA LEU A 272 -19.36 4.43 -5.83
C LEU A 272 -20.05 3.32 -6.63
N GLU A 273 -21.36 3.48 -6.92
CA GLU A 273 -22.07 2.55 -7.82
C GLU A 273 -21.43 2.54 -9.20
N GLY A 274 -21.26 1.35 -9.77
CA GLY A 274 -20.59 1.16 -11.07
C GLY A 274 -19.08 1.26 -11.05
N ILE A 275 -18.46 1.40 -9.84
CA ILE A 275 -17.01 1.35 -9.65
C ILE A 275 -16.67 0.13 -8.78
N THR A 276 -15.92 -0.80 -9.34
CA THR A 276 -15.45 -2.01 -8.65
C THR A 276 -14.09 -1.77 -7.97
N ALA A 277 -13.67 -2.71 -7.11
CA ALA A 277 -12.36 -2.67 -6.47
C ALA A 277 -11.16 -2.77 -7.44
N SER A 278 -11.41 -3.17 -8.70
CA SER A 278 -10.36 -3.31 -9.74
C SER A 278 -10.34 -2.16 -10.76
N ASP A 279 -11.26 -1.20 -10.70
CA ASP A 279 -11.40 -0.11 -11.69
C ASP A 279 -10.39 1.04 -11.46
N PHE A 280 -9.11 0.72 -11.34
CA PHE A 280 -8.05 1.70 -11.08
C PHE A 280 -7.97 2.80 -12.16
N HIS A 281 -8.37 2.51 -13.39
CA HIS A 281 -8.44 3.50 -14.47
C HIS A 281 -9.48 4.60 -14.23
N LYS A 282 -10.42 4.39 -13.29
CA LYS A 282 -11.42 5.38 -12.87
C LYS A 282 -10.98 6.20 -11.65
N SER A 283 -9.71 6.21 -11.29
CA SER A 283 -9.21 6.86 -10.06
C SER A 283 -9.62 8.32 -9.94
N SER A 284 -9.59 9.09 -11.03
CA SER A 284 -10.01 10.50 -11.04
C SER A 284 -11.51 10.65 -10.77
N GLU A 285 -12.37 9.89 -11.48
CA GLU A 285 -13.82 9.87 -11.25
C GLU A 285 -14.14 9.46 -9.80
N THR A 286 -13.44 8.43 -9.31
CA THR A 286 -13.63 7.93 -7.94
C THR A 286 -13.29 9.01 -6.90
N ALA A 287 -12.20 9.75 -7.11
CA ALA A 287 -11.85 10.87 -6.24
C ALA A 287 -12.89 11.98 -6.28
N ASP A 288 -13.44 12.32 -7.46
CA ASP A 288 -14.50 13.32 -7.58
C ASP A 288 -15.77 12.91 -6.85
N ARG A 289 -16.15 11.62 -6.88
CA ARG A 289 -17.29 11.11 -6.09
C ARG A 289 -17.02 11.19 -4.58
N GLY A 290 -15.78 10.95 -4.14
CA GLY A 290 -15.37 11.18 -2.76
C GLY A 290 -15.53 12.63 -2.33
N LYS A 291 -15.12 13.55 -3.20
CA LYS A 291 -15.28 15.00 -3.01
C LYS A 291 -16.75 15.40 -2.84
N VAL A 292 -17.62 14.94 -3.74
CA VAL A 292 -19.07 15.21 -3.67
C VAL A 292 -19.65 14.72 -2.34
N ALA A 293 -19.28 13.50 -1.89
CA ALA A 293 -19.76 12.96 -0.63
C ALA A 293 -19.32 13.79 0.59
N ALA A 294 -18.08 14.28 0.59
CA ALA A 294 -17.58 15.15 1.66
C ALA A 294 -18.22 16.55 1.61
N GLU A 295 -18.43 17.13 0.42
CA GLU A 295 -19.10 18.42 0.26
C GLU A 295 -20.55 18.38 0.74
N ALA A 296 -21.24 17.25 0.57
CA ALA A 296 -22.60 17.05 1.12
C ALA A 296 -22.65 17.15 2.66
N LEU A 297 -21.52 16.92 3.32
CA LEU A 297 -21.38 17.02 4.78
C LEU A 297 -20.58 18.26 5.24
N ALA A 298 -20.40 19.23 4.32
CA ALA A 298 -19.55 20.40 4.56
C ALA A 298 -19.96 21.18 5.83
N GLU A 299 -21.25 21.34 6.12
CA GLU A 299 -21.71 22.06 7.33
C GLU A 299 -21.31 21.36 8.62
N ARG A 300 -21.30 20.03 8.63
CA ARG A 300 -20.80 19.26 9.78
C ARG A 300 -19.28 19.37 9.89
N LEU A 301 -18.57 19.27 8.76
CA LEU A 301 -17.11 19.36 8.71
C LEU A 301 -16.61 20.76 9.07
N LYS A 302 -17.33 21.83 8.70
CA LYS A 302 -16.99 23.21 9.07
C LYS A 302 -16.94 23.44 10.59
N ALA A 303 -17.67 22.66 11.37
CA ALA A 303 -17.58 22.75 12.84
C ALA A 303 -16.17 22.48 13.38
N PHE A 304 -15.31 21.86 12.57
CA PHE A 304 -13.93 21.50 12.91
C PHE A 304 -12.88 22.38 12.19
N SER A 305 -13.35 23.35 11.40
CA SER A 305 -12.47 24.26 10.69
C SER A 305 -11.73 25.18 11.65
N VAL A 306 -10.47 25.43 11.33
CA VAL A 306 -9.68 26.46 12.02
C VAL A 306 -9.43 27.64 11.10
N ASP A 307 -8.92 28.74 11.65
CA ASP A 307 -8.51 29.89 10.85
C ASP A 307 -7.34 29.53 9.91
N GLU A 308 -7.13 30.34 8.88
CA GLU A 308 -6.13 30.10 7.84
C GLU A 308 -4.70 30.01 8.41
N LYS A 309 -4.35 30.85 9.36
CA LYS A 309 -3.02 30.87 9.97
C LYS A 309 -2.75 29.59 10.76
N THR A 310 -3.73 29.14 11.55
CA THR A 310 -3.67 27.91 12.32
C THR A 310 -3.56 26.70 11.39
N TYR A 311 -4.36 26.65 10.34
CA TYR A 311 -4.30 25.57 9.35
C TYR A 311 -2.96 25.54 8.61
N ALA A 312 -2.47 26.68 8.14
CA ALA A 312 -1.19 26.79 7.46
C ALA A 312 -0.03 26.35 8.37
N ALA A 313 -0.07 26.71 9.64
CA ALA A 313 0.94 26.26 10.62
C ALA A 313 0.89 24.74 10.84
N TRP A 314 -0.30 24.15 10.94
CA TRP A 314 -0.49 22.71 11.04
C TRP A 314 0.00 22.01 9.75
N ARG A 315 -0.45 22.47 8.58
CA ARG A 315 -0.08 21.88 7.28
C ARG A 315 1.43 21.97 7.05
N GLY A 316 2.05 23.10 7.42
CA GLY A 316 3.50 23.30 7.30
C GLY A 316 4.35 22.37 8.18
N LYS A 317 3.76 21.79 9.23
CA LYS A 317 4.44 20.77 10.05
C LYS A 317 4.42 19.38 9.40
N ILE A 318 3.35 19.05 8.67
CA ILE A 318 3.18 17.72 8.07
C ILE A 318 3.59 17.67 6.60
N ALA A 319 3.57 18.80 5.87
CA ALA A 319 3.90 18.84 4.45
C ALA A 319 5.35 18.39 4.21
N TYR A 320 5.52 17.50 3.25
CA TYR A 320 6.85 17.12 2.78
C TYR A 320 7.47 18.28 1.98
N ASP A 321 8.68 18.66 2.39
CA ASP A 321 9.45 19.72 1.72
C ASP A 321 10.75 19.11 1.15
N PRO A 322 10.84 18.90 -0.17
CA PRO A 322 12.05 18.35 -0.78
C PRO A 322 13.33 19.15 -0.49
N ALA A 323 13.20 20.46 -0.28
CA ALA A 323 14.35 21.32 0.02
C ALA A 323 14.96 21.03 1.40
N LYS A 324 14.15 20.55 2.34
CA LYS A 324 14.60 20.14 3.69
C LYS A 324 15.12 18.70 3.73
N HIS A 325 14.87 17.93 2.67
CA HIS A 325 15.24 16.53 2.55
C HIS A 325 16.03 16.30 1.25
N PRO A 326 17.24 16.86 1.10
CA PRO A 326 18.06 16.61 -0.09
C PRO A 326 18.39 15.12 -0.19
N SER A 327 18.52 14.61 -1.41
CA SER A 327 18.95 13.22 -1.62
C SER A 327 20.36 13.04 -1.04
N PRO A 328 20.53 12.15 -0.07
CA PRO A 328 21.84 11.95 0.57
C PRO A 328 22.79 11.20 -0.36
N SER A 329 24.09 11.42 -0.19
CA SER A 329 25.12 10.59 -0.81
C SER A 329 25.15 9.23 -0.13
N ILE A 330 25.30 8.17 -0.91
CA ILE A 330 25.43 6.79 -0.41
C ILE A 330 26.88 6.56 0.02
N ASP A 331 27.08 6.18 1.27
CA ASP A 331 28.43 5.87 1.77
C ASP A 331 28.78 4.38 1.60
N GLU A 332 27.78 3.52 1.64
CA GLU A 332 27.97 2.06 1.58
C GLU A 332 26.73 1.40 0.94
N ILE A 333 26.97 0.28 0.23
CA ILE A 333 25.92 -0.58 -0.32
C ILE A 333 26.03 -1.94 0.38
N GLN A 334 24.94 -2.36 0.99
CA GLN A 334 24.83 -3.67 1.64
C GLN A 334 23.71 -4.46 0.98
N ILE A 335 24.02 -5.71 0.62
CA ILE A 335 23.02 -6.65 0.08
C ILE A 335 22.78 -7.69 1.14
N ALA A 336 21.50 -7.91 1.51
CA ALA A 336 21.14 -8.91 2.50
C ALA A 336 21.62 -10.31 2.07
N GLU A 337 22.01 -11.11 3.04
CA GLU A 337 22.39 -12.50 2.81
C GLU A 337 21.20 -13.32 2.29
N MET A 338 21.50 -14.27 1.42
CA MET A 338 20.54 -15.19 0.81
C MET A 338 20.95 -16.62 1.08
N GLU A 339 20.00 -17.54 1.04
CA GLU A 339 20.28 -18.97 1.32
C GLU A 339 20.93 -19.69 0.14
N VAL A 340 20.56 -19.35 -1.08
CA VAL A 340 20.96 -20.05 -2.31
C VAL A 340 21.74 -19.15 -3.26
N ALA A 341 21.25 -17.96 -3.54
CA ALA A 341 21.88 -17.05 -4.51
C ALA A 341 23.03 -16.27 -3.86
N ASN A 342 24.07 -15.98 -4.67
CA ASN A 342 25.17 -15.15 -4.23
C ASN A 342 24.75 -13.66 -4.31
N PRO A 343 25.03 -12.83 -3.29
CA PRO A 343 24.77 -11.38 -3.32
C PRO A 343 25.32 -10.66 -4.57
N ALA A 344 26.45 -11.12 -5.10
CA ALA A 344 27.03 -10.62 -6.38
C ALA A 344 26.06 -10.74 -7.57
N ALA A 345 25.08 -11.64 -7.52
CA ALA A 345 24.06 -11.76 -8.55
C ALA A 345 23.11 -10.56 -8.59
N VAL A 346 22.87 -9.89 -7.46
CA VAL A 346 22.13 -8.64 -7.36
C VAL A 346 23.05 -7.46 -7.64
N GLU A 347 24.24 -7.45 -7.02
CA GLU A 347 25.21 -6.36 -7.12
C GLU A 347 25.58 -5.99 -8.58
N ARG A 348 25.70 -6.99 -9.45
CA ARG A 348 26.02 -6.77 -10.88
C ARG A 348 25.01 -5.91 -11.63
N HIS A 349 23.76 -5.81 -11.14
CA HIS A 349 22.72 -4.99 -11.72
C HIS A 349 22.72 -3.56 -11.18
N LEU A 350 23.36 -3.32 -10.03
CA LEU A 350 23.39 -2.01 -9.40
C LEU A 350 24.39 -1.09 -10.14
N ARG A 351 23.88 -0.05 -10.76
CA ARG A 351 24.69 1.00 -11.39
C ARG A 351 25.11 2.07 -10.41
N VAL A 352 24.41 2.20 -9.30
CA VAL A 352 24.71 3.10 -8.19
C VAL A 352 25.95 2.61 -7.44
N LYS A 353 26.79 3.56 -7.01
CA LYS A 353 28.05 3.29 -6.29
C LYS A 353 28.16 4.17 -5.06
N PRO A 354 28.99 3.78 -4.06
CA PRO A 354 29.35 4.68 -2.98
C PRO A 354 29.86 6.03 -3.51
N GLY A 355 29.35 7.12 -2.97
CA GLY A 355 29.57 8.50 -3.43
C GLY A 355 28.47 9.06 -4.31
N ASP A 356 27.62 8.22 -4.89
CA ASP A 356 26.48 8.69 -5.69
C ASP A 356 25.31 9.11 -4.79
N THR A 357 24.41 9.93 -5.34
CA THR A 357 23.08 10.16 -4.75
C THR A 357 22.09 9.17 -5.33
N LEU A 358 21.19 8.66 -4.49
CA LEU A 358 20.16 7.75 -4.95
C LEU A 358 19.17 8.48 -5.87
N ASN A 359 18.79 7.80 -6.96
CA ASN A 359 17.76 8.24 -7.87
C ASN A 359 16.74 7.10 -8.00
N ASP A 360 15.50 7.35 -7.59
CA ASP A 360 14.41 6.37 -7.53
C ASP A 360 14.18 5.65 -8.87
N GLY A 361 14.13 6.39 -9.99
CA GLY A 361 13.92 5.78 -11.29
C GLY A 361 15.08 4.88 -11.75
N LYS A 362 16.33 5.17 -11.36
CA LYS A 362 17.48 4.32 -11.69
C LYS A 362 17.54 3.08 -10.80
N ILE A 363 17.36 3.25 -9.50
CA ILE A 363 17.39 2.10 -8.58
C ILE A 363 16.25 1.13 -8.88
N ASP A 364 15.05 1.62 -9.19
CA ASP A 364 13.91 0.78 -9.58
C ASP A 364 14.24 -0.10 -10.79
N GLN A 365 14.87 0.49 -11.84
CA GLN A 365 15.31 -0.26 -13.02
C GLN A 365 16.35 -1.33 -12.66
N ASP A 366 17.30 -1.01 -11.80
CA ASP A 366 18.35 -1.94 -11.37
C ASP A 366 17.73 -3.13 -10.61
N LEU A 367 16.78 -2.84 -9.70
CA LEU A 367 16.09 -3.87 -8.94
C LEU A 367 15.14 -4.71 -9.81
N LEU A 368 14.48 -4.11 -10.80
CA LEU A 368 13.65 -4.85 -11.77
C LEU A 368 14.51 -5.76 -12.67
N GLN A 369 15.73 -5.38 -13.01
CA GLN A 369 16.66 -6.27 -13.71
C GLN A 369 17.09 -7.45 -12.83
N ALA A 370 17.41 -7.21 -11.56
CA ALA A 370 17.70 -8.27 -10.61
C ALA A 370 16.49 -9.22 -10.44
N TYR A 371 15.29 -8.66 -10.28
CA TYR A 371 14.04 -9.42 -10.22
C TYR A 371 13.80 -10.26 -11.50
N GLY A 372 14.13 -9.70 -12.67
CA GLY A 372 14.06 -10.37 -13.98
C GLY A 372 15.00 -11.57 -14.13
N ASP A 373 15.98 -11.77 -13.25
CA ASP A 373 16.76 -13.00 -13.17
C ASP A 373 15.94 -14.23 -12.77
N GLY A 374 14.76 -14.00 -12.15
CA GLY A 374 13.78 -15.05 -11.86
C GLY A 374 14.07 -15.88 -10.61
N TRP A 375 15.07 -15.50 -9.80
CA TRP A 375 15.43 -16.16 -8.55
C TRP A 375 14.66 -15.63 -7.34
N TYR A 376 14.14 -14.41 -7.45
CA TYR A 376 13.60 -13.64 -6.34
C TYR A 376 12.09 -13.57 -6.38
N GLU A 377 11.47 -13.62 -5.21
CA GLU A 377 10.07 -13.26 -4.98
C GLU A 377 9.92 -11.74 -4.99
N SER A 378 10.92 -11.04 -4.44
CA SER A 378 11.03 -9.58 -4.50
C SER A 378 12.47 -9.12 -4.30
N VAL A 379 12.79 -7.92 -4.78
CA VAL A 379 14.04 -7.22 -4.50
C VAL A 379 13.71 -5.78 -4.12
N ASP A 380 13.89 -5.45 -2.85
CA ASP A 380 13.55 -4.14 -2.30
C ASP A 380 14.80 -3.38 -1.86
N TYR A 381 14.66 -2.11 -1.52
CA TYR A 381 15.73 -1.32 -0.95
C TYR A 381 15.23 -0.44 0.21
N SER A 382 16.14 -0.12 1.11
CA SER A 382 15.98 0.90 2.13
C SER A 382 17.24 1.76 2.20
N LEU A 383 17.08 3.07 2.31
CA LEU A 383 18.20 3.96 2.57
C LEU A 383 18.26 4.28 4.06
N LEU A 384 19.13 3.58 4.77
CA LEU A 384 19.27 3.64 6.21
C LEU A 384 20.33 4.65 6.61
N ARG A 385 20.10 5.37 7.71
CA ARG A 385 21.13 6.20 8.33
C ARG A 385 21.64 5.55 9.59
N GLU A 386 22.86 5.06 9.54
CA GLU A 386 23.54 4.45 10.68
C GLU A 386 24.71 5.35 11.12
N ARG A 387 24.60 5.89 12.34
CA ARG A 387 25.52 6.93 12.84
C ARG A 387 25.53 8.12 11.86
N ASP A 388 26.64 8.34 11.15
CA ASP A 388 26.78 9.43 10.17
C ASP A 388 26.92 8.91 8.73
N ARG A 389 26.58 7.63 8.46
CA ARG A 389 26.65 7.01 7.14
C ARG A 389 25.28 6.71 6.60
N ASN A 390 25.09 6.93 5.31
CA ASN A 390 23.90 6.55 4.56
C ASN A 390 24.19 5.22 3.86
N ILE A 391 23.50 4.18 4.27
CA ILE A 391 23.68 2.81 3.77
C ILE A 391 22.52 2.46 2.87
N LEU A 392 22.80 2.18 1.60
CA LEU A 392 21.82 1.58 0.70
C LEU A 392 21.76 0.08 1.00
N HIS A 393 20.74 -0.31 1.73
CA HIS A 393 20.49 -1.71 2.02
C HIS A 393 19.54 -2.31 0.98
N VAL A 394 20.00 -3.29 0.21
CA VAL A 394 19.21 -4.03 -0.79
C VAL A 394 18.80 -5.36 -0.20
N SER A 395 17.49 -5.65 -0.23
CA SER A 395 16.88 -6.81 0.41
C SER A 395 16.21 -7.72 -0.61
N PRO A 396 16.96 -8.62 -1.27
CA PRO A 396 16.37 -9.66 -2.11
C PRO A 396 15.72 -10.73 -1.23
N ILE A 397 14.54 -11.18 -1.63
CA ILE A 397 13.83 -12.33 -1.04
C ILE A 397 13.78 -13.40 -2.10
N GLU A 398 14.41 -14.55 -1.82
CA GLU A 398 14.43 -15.69 -2.74
C GLU A 398 13.07 -16.35 -2.84
N LYS A 399 12.77 -16.95 -3.99
CA LYS A 399 11.55 -17.72 -4.19
C LYS A 399 11.49 -18.90 -3.25
N ARG A 400 10.54 -18.92 -2.34
CA ARG A 400 10.36 -19.98 -1.33
C ARG A 400 10.02 -21.33 -1.93
N TRP A 401 9.57 -21.35 -3.17
CA TRP A 401 9.32 -22.59 -3.94
C TRP A 401 10.53 -23.01 -4.78
N GLY A 402 11.67 -22.28 -4.73
CA GLY A 402 12.93 -22.64 -5.37
C GLY A 402 13.81 -23.53 -4.50
N PRO A 403 15.02 -23.91 -4.99
CA PRO A 403 15.57 -23.54 -6.31
C PRO A 403 15.18 -24.49 -7.45
N ASP A 404 14.52 -25.61 -7.16
CA ASP A 404 14.14 -26.62 -8.15
C ASP A 404 12.70 -26.42 -8.59
N TYR A 405 12.49 -26.33 -9.91
CA TYR A 405 11.19 -25.95 -10.48
C TYR A 405 10.67 -26.96 -11.47
N LEU A 406 9.37 -27.26 -11.38
CA LEU A 406 8.60 -27.94 -12.41
C LEU A 406 7.81 -26.90 -13.22
N ARG A 407 7.96 -26.93 -14.54
CA ARG A 407 7.28 -26.03 -15.47
C ARG A 407 6.51 -26.80 -16.51
N PHE A 408 5.32 -26.30 -16.87
CA PHE A 408 4.47 -26.88 -17.88
C PHE A 408 4.26 -25.88 -19.04
N GLY A 409 4.20 -26.41 -20.25
CA GLY A 409 3.94 -25.66 -21.46
C GLY A 409 3.01 -26.43 -22.40
N VAL A 410 2.15 -25.70 -23.08
CA VAL A 410 1.29 -26.22 -24.15
C VAL A 410 1.56 -25.41 -25.40
N ASN A 411 1.85 -26.07 -26.48
CA ASN A 411 1.96 -25.47 -27.81
C ASN A 411 0.83 -25.99 -28.69
N LEU A 412 0.09 -25.08 -29.31
CA LEU A 412 -0.98 -25.36 -30.23
C LEU A 412 -0.61 -24.73 -31.59
N GLU A 413 -0.50 -25.55 -32.61
CA GLU A 413 -0.22 -25.10 -33.96
C GLU A 413 -1.33 -25.54 -34.90
N THR A 414 -1.83 -24.63 -35.75
CA THR A 414 -2.78 -24.95 -36.83
C THR A 414 -2.36 -24.21 -38.10
N ASN A 415 -2.46 -24.92 -39.22
CA ASN A 415 -2.21 -24.34 -40.53
C ASN A 415 -3.48 -23.76 -41.18
N PHE A 416 -4.64 -23.75 -40.48
CA PHE A 416 -5.97 -23.34 -40.97
C PHE A 416 -6.48 -24.14 -42.19
N GLN A 417 -5.78 -25.22 -42.57
CA GLN A 417 -6.09 -26.10 -43.69
C GLN A 417 -6.41 -27.53 -43.23
N GLN A 418 -6.92 -27.68 -41.99
CA GLN A 418 -7.33 -28.93 -41.32
C GLN A 418 -6.24 -29.67 -40.53
N ASP A 419 -4.98 -29.24 -40.56
CA ASP A 419 -3.96 -29.82 -39.70
C ASP A 419 -3.78 -28.99 -38.44
N SER A 420 -3.94 -29.64 -37.30
CA SER A 420 -3.65 -29.05 -35.99
C SER A 420 -2.79 -30.02 -35.21
N SER A 421 -1.74 -29.49 -34.57
CA SER A 421 -0.90 -30.24 -33.68
C SER A 421 -0.87 -29.61 -32.29
N TYR A 422 -0.68 -30.41 -31.29
CA TYR A 422 -0.43 -29.92 -29.93
C TYR A 422 0.79 -30.62 -29.36
N ALA A 423 1.52 -29.91 -28.52
CA ALA A 423 2.63 -30.44 -27.76
C ALA A 423 2.52 -30.02 -26.30
N ILE A 424 2.60 -30.98 -25.40
CA ILE A 424 2.71 -30.72 -23.95
C ILE A 424 4.17 -30.84 -23.57
N ARG A 425 4.69 -29.87 -22.88
CA ARG A 425 6.06 -29.83 -22.37
C ARG A 425 6.05 -29.81 -20.85
N ALA A 426 6.94 -30.57 -20.25
CA ALA A 426 7.27 -30.50 -18.84
C ALA A 426 8.79 -30.36 -18.72
N ALA A 427 9.25 -29.52 -17.82
CA ALA A 427 10.67 -29.39 -17.52
C ALA A 427 10.87 -29.25 -16.01
N TYR A 428 11.94 -29.91 -15.55
CA TYR A 428 12.47 -29.82 -14.20
C TYR A 428 13.80 -29.07 -14.23
#